data_5fc81e7c4e49c340b9eca601ea657ec2
#
_entry.id   5fc81e7c4e49c340b9eca601ea657ec2
#
_cell.length_a   1.000
_cell.length_b   1.000
_cell.length_c   1.000
_cell.angle_alpha   90.00
_cell.angle_beta   90.00
_cell.angle_gamma   90.00
#
_symmetry.space_group_name_H-M   'P 1'
#
loop_
_entity.id
_entity.type
_entity.pdbx_description
1 polymer ?
#
loop_
_entity_poly.entity_id
_entity_poly.type
_entity_poly.pdbx_seq_one_letter_code
_entity_poly.pdbx_strand_id
1 'polypeptide(L)'
;MGEQSPDVAPLPETSKEQTIPTFLPQKPMPELERPTIRGEPTEVQVSIYIIDVDEVDSAEQNFAASVFIEARWYIPELRHEGPGPINLSWTEVWTPRLVIVNQQQGWRSFPESVEVLPDGQVIYRQKTWGRFSQPFDLRNFPLDIQKLTIQYAAAGLSETEAKMVPLMENGQPSSGIAKRFSLPDFEVLSWNAAPAPYRPNDEKVGIAGFQMEIEVERRVTYFVVKIILPLCLIVIMSWLPLWTDPRHIGSNLAISATSFLTLVAYLFAITVLLPRVSYLTRMDQFIILSTVMVFACMAQTVAMSNMVKRGKDKSLRKFLKWSRAVYPVLLVLLVAYSFFL
;
A
#
# COMPACT_ATOMS: atom_id res chain seq x y z
N MET A 1 -73.34 -14.67 -10.09
CA MET A 1 -72.28 -13.73 -10.51
C MET A 1 -71.02 -14.23 -9.85
N GLY A 2 -70.31 -15.09 -10.57
CA GLY A 2 -69.09 -15.74 -10.03
C GLY A 2 -67.85 -14.94 -10.44
N GLU A 3 -67.06 -14.61 -9.48
CA GLU A 3 -65.77 -13.98 -9.64
C GLU A 3 -64.71 -15.11 -9.84
N GLN A 4 -64.18 -15.16 -11.07
CA GLN A 4 -63.10 -16.07 -11.44
C GLN A 4 -61.79 -15.47 -10.91
N SER A 5 -61.09 -16.19 -10.01
CA SER A 5 -59.70 -15.96 -9.64
C SER A 5 -58.77 -16.27 -10.83
N PRO A 6 -57.73 -15.47 -11.11
CA PRO A 6 -56.78 -15.77 -12.16
C PRO A 6 -55.88 -16.95 -11.76
N ASP A 7 -55.79 -17.87 -12.72
CA ASP A 7 -54.93 -19.04 -12.70
C ASP A 7 -53.43 -18.61 -12.53
N VAL A 8 -52.80 -19.02 -11.43
CA VAL A 8 -51.39 -18.84 -11.20
C VAL A 8 -50.69 -20.04 -11.84
N ALA A 9 -49.95 -19.78 -12.93
CA ALA A 9 -49.10 -20.80 -13.60
C ALA A 9 -48.02 -21.30 -12.62
N PRO A 10 -47.73 -22.62 -12.61
CA PRO A 10 -46.67 -23.16 -11.75
C PRO A 10 -45.31 -22.71 -12.26
N LEU A 11 -44.47 -22.27 -11.29
CA LEU A 11 -43.07 -21.96 -11.51
C LEU A 11 -42.30 -23.20 -11.99
N PRO A 12 -41.38 -23.07 -12.95
CA PRO A 12 -40.59 -24.19 -13.40
C PRO A 12 -39.64 -24.68 -12.31
N GLU A 13 -39.76 -25.95 -11.95
CA GLU A 13 -38.78 -26.68 -11.17
C GLU A 13 -37.46 -26.77 -11.96
N THR A 14 -36.47 -25.96 -11.60
CA THR A 14 -35.07 -26.17 -12.00
C THR A 14 -34.17 -26.11 -10.79
N SER A 15 -34.26 -27.16 -9.98
CA SER A 15 -33.11 -27.51 -9.16
C SER A 15 -32.18 -28.37 -10.01
N LYS A 16 -31.35 -27.77 -10.83
CA LYS A 16 -30.10 -28.42 -11.25
C LYS A 16 -29.20 -28.47 -10.00
N GLU A 17 -29.13 -29.63 -9.39
CA GLU A 17 -28.04 -30.00 -8.49
C GLU A 17 -26.72 -29.59 -9.15
N GLN A 18 -26.12 -28.52 -8.68
CA GLN A 18 -24.74 -28.22 -8.99
C GLN A 18 -23.91 -29.33 -8.35
N THR A 19 -23.56 -30.32 -9.14
CA THR A 19 -22.57 -31.34 -8.76
C THR A 19 -21.28 -30.59 -8.45
N ILE A 20 -20.98 -30.45 -7.15
CA ILE A 20 -19.67 -29.99 -6.67
C ILE A 20 -18.67 -30.97 -7.30
N PRO A 21 -17.67 -30.50 -8.08
CA PRO A 21 -16.68 -31.39 -8.64
C PRO A 21 -16.00 -32.12 -7.47
N THR A 22 -16.24 -33.43 -7.38
CA THR A 22 -15.53 -34.30 -6.46
C THR A 22 -14.07 -34.19 -6.83
N PHE A 23 -13.26 -33.56 -5.98
CA PHE A 23 -11.82 -33.60 -6.09
C PHE A 23 -11.42 -35.07 -5.98
N LEU A 24 -11.19 -35.69 -7.13
CA LEU A 24 -10.54 -36.99 -7.16
C LEU A 24 -9.21 -36.85 -6.42
N PRO A 25 -8.88 -37.73 -5.46
CA PRO A 25 -7.59 -37.68 -4.80
C PRO A 25 -6.53 -37.79 -5.90
N GLN A 26 -5.76 -36.70 -6.05
CA GLN A 26 -4.61 -36.72 -6.93
C GLN A 26 -3.70 -37.83 -6.44
N LYS A 27 -3.27 -38.70 -7.34
CA LYS A 27 -2.28 -39.75 -7.04
C LYS A 27 -1.14 -39.06 -6.27
N PRO A 28 -0.77 -39.56 -5.07
CA PRO A 28 0.32 -38.94 -4.32
C PRO A 28 1.53 -38.81 -5.24
N MET A 29 2.02 -37.59 -5.45
CA MET A 29 3.24 -37.38 -6.20
C MET A 29 4.36 -38.14 -5.51
N PRO A 30 5.24 -38.81 -6.25
CA PRO A 30 6.40 -39.45 -5.67
C PRO A 30 7.16 -38.38 -4.85
N GLU A 31 7.43 -38.67 -3.59
CA GLU A 31 8.21 -37.80 -2.72
C GLU A 31 9.65 -37.85 -3.22
N LEU A 32 10.01 -36.87 -4.04
CA LEU A 32 11.36 -36.73 -4.56
C LEU A 32 12.28 -36.30 -3.39
N GLU A 33 13.31 -37.06 -3.14
CA GLU A 33 14.25 -36.80 -2.08
C GLU A 33 15.02 -35.49 -2.31
N ARG A 34 15.24 -34.75 -1.23
CA ARG A 34 16.05 -33.54 -1.25
C ARG A 34 17.49 -33.88 -1.61
N PRO A 35 18.10 -33.22 -2.61
CA PRO A 35 19.52 -33.44 -2.89
C PRO A 35 20.36 -32.99 -1.70
N THR A 36 20.98 -33.93 -1.03
CA THR A 36 21.91 -33.69 0.09
C THR A 36 23.33 -33.88 -0.36
N ILE A 37 24.09 -32.78 -0.41
CA ILE A 37 25.50 -32.85 -0.65
C ILE A 37 26.21 -32.81 0.72
N ARG A 38 26.83 -33.92 1.14
CA ARG A 38 27.63 -34.04 2.38
C ARG A 38 26.87 -33.63 3.67
N GLY A 39 25.55 -33.75 3.74
CA GLY A 39 24.76 -33.35 4.91
C GLY A 39 24.63 -31.85 5.13
N GLU A 40 25.03 -31.02 4.19
CA GLU A 40 24.92 -29.57 4.21
C GLU A 40 23.51 -29.10 3.71
N PRO A 41 23.08 -27.89 4.07
CA PRO A 41 21.87 -27.30 3.51
C PRO A 41 21.93 -27.20 1.98
N THR A 42 20.82 -27.50 1.29
CA THR A 42 20.75 -27.29 -0.16
C THR A 42 20.83 -25.80 -0.47
N GLU A 43 21.85 -25.39 -1.22
CA GLU A 43 21.99 -24.00 -1.66
C GLU A 43 21.04 -23.72 -2.81
N VAL A 44 20.22 -22.66 -2.67
CA VAL A 44 19.32 -22.15 -3.68
C VAL A 44 19.71 -20.71 -4.00
N GLN A 45 20.27 -20.50 -5.18
CA GLN A 45 20.63 -19.18 -5.67
C GLN A 45 19.38 -18.50 -6.19
N VAL A 46 19.11 -17.27 -5.74
CA VAL A 46 17.86 -16.53 -6.04
C VAL A 46 18.17 -15.18 -6.63
N SER A 47 17.46 -14.84 -7.70
CA SER A 47 17.39 -13.50 -8.27
C SER A 47 15.95 -13.05 -8.34
N ILE A 48 15.67 -11.84 -7.89
CA ILE A 48 14.36 -11.18 -8.00
C ILE A 48 14.55 -9.88 -8.77
N TYR A 49 13.85 -9.75 -9.88
CA TYR A 49 13.85 -8.53 -10.69
C TYR A 49 12.44 -7.93 -10.72
N ILE A 50 12.31 -6.71 -10.21
CA ILE A 50 11.02 -5.99 -10.27
C ILE A 50 10.90 -5.33 -11.64
N ILE A 51 9.95 -5.82 -12.44
CA ILE A 51 9.70 -5.31 -13.79
C ILE A 51 8.92 -4.00 -13.71
N ASP A 52 7.87 -3.97 -12.85
CA ASP A 52 7.04 -2.80 -12.63
C ASP A 52 6.40 -2.84 -11.25
N VAL A 53 6.11 -1.66 -10.71
CA VAL A 53 5.20 -1.47 -9.57
C VAL A 53 4.05 -0.61 -10.10
N ASP A 54 2.85 -1.19 -10.14
CA ASP A 54 1.69 -0.57 -10.78
C ASP A 54 0.93 0.35 -9.82
N GLU A 55 0.79 -0.07 -8.55
CA GLU A 55 -0.06 0.58 -7.57
C GLU A 55 0.48 0.36 -6.15
N VAL A 56 0.35 1.38 -5.30
CA VAL A 56 0.52 1.27 -3.83
C VAL A 56 -0.77 1.72 -3.17
N ASP A 57 -1.54 0.77 -2.66
CA ASP A 57 -2.80 1.03 -1.97
C ASP A 57 -2.59 1.12 -0.46
N SER A 58 -2.46 2.35 0.02
CA SER A 58 -2.25 2.61 1.44
C SER A 58 -3.48 2.31 2.31
N ALA A 59 -4.70 2.31 1.73
CA ALA A 59 -5.93 1.99 2.45
C ALA A 59 -6.08 0.49 2.66
N GLU A 60 -5.79 -0.30 1.63
CA GLU A 60 -5.90 -1.76 1.65
C GLU A 60 -4.60 -2.44 2.13
N GLN A 61 -3.57 -1.67 2.49
CA GLN A 61 -2.28 -2.15 3.02
C GLN A 61 -1.62 -3.17 2.08
N ASN A 62 -1.58 -2.86 0.78
CA ASN A 62 -0.95 -3.69 -0.23
C ASN A 62 -0.36 -2.87 -1.38
N PHE A 63 0.44 -3.52 -2.20
CA PHE A 63 0.92 -2.97 -3.47
C PHE A 63 0.86 -4.02 -4.57
N ALA A 64 0.73 -3.59 -5.82
CA ALA A 64 0.71 -4.44 -7.00
C ALA A 64 2.03 -4.31 -7.77
N ALA A 65 2.62 -5.43 -8.15
CA ALA A 65 3.88 -5.44 -8.91
C ALA A 65 3.98 -6.62 -9.87
N SER A 66 4.76 -6.41 -10.94
CA SER A 66 5.21 -7.43 -11.87
C SER A 66 6.63 -7.83 -11.54
N VAL A 67 6.86 -9.11 -11.27
CA VAL A 67 8.12 -9.64 -10.76
C VAL A 67 8.62 -10.76 -11.66
N PHE A 68 9.89 -10.77 -11.98
CA PHE A 68 10.60 -11.90 -12.56
C PHE A 68 11.48 -12.52 -11.50
N ILE A 69 11.37 -13.84 -11.33
CA ILE A 69 12.12 -14.59 -10.34
C ILE A 69 12.87 -15.68 -11.06
N GLU A 70 14.16 -15.81 -10.76
CA GLU A 70 15.00 -16.92 -11.16
C GLU A 70 15.58 -17.58 -9.92
N ALA A 71 15.46 -18.92 -9.84
CA ALA A 71 16.06 -19.71 -8.79
C ALA A 71 16.88 -20.86 -9.40
N ARG A 72 18.07 -21.09 -8.87
CA ARG A 72 18.98 -22.16 -9.31
C ARG A 72 19.40 -23.00 -8.12
N TRP A 73 19.37 -24.31 -8.30
CA TRP A 73 19.91 -25.27 -7.34
C TRP A 73 20.56 -26.44 -8.08
N TYR A 74 21.20 -27.33 -7.38
CA TYR A 74 21.98 -28.37 -7.97
C TYR A 74 21.47 -29.75 -7.56
N ILE A 75 21.26 -30.66 -8.55
CA ILE A 75 20.86 -32.05 -8.37
C ILE A 75 21.84 -32.93 -9.14
N PRO A 76 22.84 -33.55 -8.46
CA PRO A 76 23.87 -34.35 -9.12
C PRO A 76 23.34 -35.47 -9.98
N GLU A 77 22.21 -36.07 -9.59
CA GLU A 77 21.56 -37.21 -10.24
C GLU A 77 20.95 -36.85 -11.60
N LEU A 78 20.72 -35.56 -11.87
CA LEU A 78 20.19 -35.06 -13.13
C LEU A 78 21.28 -34.66 -14.15
N ARG A 79 22.53 -34.96 -13.88
CA ARG A 79 23.59 -34.79 -14.88
C ARG A 79 23.33 -35.63 -16.13
N HIS A 80 23.56 -35.04 -17.30
CA HIS A 80 23.38 -35.72 -18.57
C HIS A 80 24.40 -35.27 -19.61
N GLU A 81 24.62 -36.11 -20.60
CA GLU A 81 25.60 -35.86 -21.69
C GLU A 81 24.93 -35.16 -22.91
N GLY A 82 23.72 -34.66 -22.78
CA GLY A 82 23.01 -33.97 -23.85
C GLY A 82 23.70 -32.66 -24.25
N PRO A 83 23.53 -32.21 -25.51
CA PRO A 83 24.20 -31.01 -26.03
C PRO A 83 23.67 -29.68 -25.49
N GLY A 84 22.61 -29.68 -24.67
CA GLY A 84 21.98 -28.47 -24.14
C GLY A 84 21.02 -28.76 -23.00
N PRO A 85 20.33 -27.74 -22.45
CA PRO A 85 19.39 -27.92 -21.35
C PRO A 85 18.20 -28.79 -21.76
N ILE A 86 17.69 -29.59 -20.83
CA ILE A 86 16.44 -30.33 -20.96
C ILE A 86 15.36 -29.70 -20.12
N ASN A 87 14.13 -29.69 -20.62
CA ASN A 87 12.97 -29.17 -19.88
C ASN A 87 12.24 -30.33 -19.21
N LEU A 88 12.07 -30.24 -17.88
CA LEU A 88 11.30 -31.17 -17.08
C LEU A 88 10.12 -30.47 -16.40
N SER A 89 9.08 -31.26 -16.12
CA SER A 89 7.97 -30.75 -15.31
C SER A 89 8.44 -30.51 -13.87
N TRP A 90 7.86 -29.49 -13.23
CA TRP A 90 8.03 -29.22 -11.79
C TRP A 90 7.75 -30.45 -10.91
N THR A 91 6.91 -31.37 -11.36
CA THR A 91 6.54 -32.61 -10.67
C THR A 91 7.50 -33.77 -10.86
N GLU A 92 8.44 -33.67 -11.81
CA GLU A 92 9.40 -34.72 -12.14
C GLU A 92 10.76 -34.54 -11.42
N VAL A 93 10.97 -33.40 -10.79
CA VAL A 93 12.22 -33.08 -10.09
C VAL A 93 11.93 -32.62 -8.66
N TRP A 94 12.90 -32.83 -7.78
CA TRP A 94 12.81 -32.19 -6.48
C TRP A 94 12.90 -30.66 -6.61
N THR A 95 12.00 -29.96 -5.89
CA THR A 95 11.95 -28.51 -5.90
C THR A 95 11.88 -27.97 -4.48
N PRO A 96 12.48 -26.80 -4.19
CA PRO A 96 12.41 -26.18 -2.87
C PRO A 96 11.05 -25.55 -2.55
N ARG A 97 9.98 -25.86 -3.31
CA ARG A 97 8.61 -25.35 -3.11
C ARG A 97 8.56 -23.85 -2.89
N LEU A 98 9.09 -23.12 -3.85
CA LEU A 98 9.27 -21.68 -3.76
C LEU A 98 7.94 -20.93 -3.82
N VAL A 99 7.69 -20.08 -2.83
CA VAL A 99 6.47 -19.28 -2.71
C VAL A 99 6.79 -17.83 -2.34
N ILE A 100 5.94 -16.90 -2.76
CA ILE A 100 5.96 -15.53 -2.25
C ILE A 100 5.00 -15.46 -1.07
N VAL A 101 5.54 -15.25 0.13
CA VAL A 101 4.80 -15.39 1.39
C VAL A 101 3.72 -14.33 1.56
N ASN A 102 3.99 -13.09 1.17
CA ASN A 102 3.07 -11.99 1.32
C ASN A 102 2.20 -11.71 0.09
N GLN A 103 2.12 -12.66 -0.86
CA GLN A 103 1.25 -12.56 -2.02
C GLN A 103 -0.19 -12.90 -1.64
N GLN A 104 -1.12 -11.97 -1.83
CA GLN A 104 -2.57 -12.14 -1.62
C GLN A 104 -3.27 -12.69 -2.86
N GLN A 105 -2.92 -12.12 -4.02
CA GLN A 105 -3.47 -12.48 -5.33
C GLN A 105 -2.36 -12.42 -6.36
N GLY A 106 -2.53 -13.16 -7.43
CA GLY A 106 -1.62 -13.10 -8.56
C GLY A 106 -1.75 -14.26 -9.51
N TRP A 107 -1.11 -14.11 -10.64
CA TRP A 107 -1.01 -15.16 -11.65
C TRP A 107 0.40 -15.26 -12.21
N ARG A 108 0.76 -16.47 -12.53
CA ARG A 108 2.04 -16.82 -13.13
C ARG A 108 1.91 -16.77 -14.66
N SER A 109 2.93 -16.24 -15.32
CA SER A 109 2.95 -16.10 -16.78
C SER A 109 3.67 -17.25 -17.48
N PHE A 110 4.57 -17.95 -16.77
CA PHE A 110 5.30 -19.09 -17.32
C PHE A 110 4.74 -20.42 -16.80
N PRO A 111 4.86 -21.50 -17.58
CA PRO A 111 4.50 -22.83 -17.14
C PRO A 111 5.35 -23.28 -15.95
N GLU A 112 4.85 -24.23 -15.17
CA GLU A 112 5.57 -24.85 -14.06
C GLU A 112 6.54 -25.91 -14.60
N SER A 113 7.66 -25.47 -15.17
CA SER A 113 8.74 -26.26 -15.68
C SER A 113 10.09 -25.77 -15.21
N VAL A 114 11.08 -26.61 -15.23
CA VAL A 114 12.46 -26.30 -14.94
C VAL A 114 13.37 -26.69 -16.11
N GLU A 115 14.43 -25.95 -16.29
CA GLU A 115 15.52 -26.29 -17.20
C GLU A 115 16.63 -26.97 -16.41
N VAL A 116 17.09 -28.13 -16.88
CA VAL A 116 18.22 -28.84 -16.29
C VAL A 116 19.40 -28.75 -17.24
N LEU A 117 20.48 -28.18 -16.76
CA LEU A 117 21.74 -28.09 -17.52
C LEU A 117 22.52 -29.41 -17.49
N PRO A 118 23.44 -29.67 -18.46
CA PRO A 118 24.22 -30.89 -18.51
C PRO A 118 25.03 -31.21 -17.23
N ASP A 119 25.38 -30.19 -16.46
CA ASP A 119 26.10 -30.32 -15.19
C ASP A 119 25.21 -30.70 -14.01
N GLY A 120 23.89 -30.77 -14.20
CA GLY A 120 22.91 -31.06 -13.17
C GLY A 120 22.40 -29.83 -12.42
N GLN A 121 22.73 -28.62 -12.90
CA GLN A 121 22.11 -27.39 -12.36
C GLN A 121 20.66 -27.29 -12.85
N VAL A 122 19.73 -27.09 -11.95
CA VAL A 122 18.31 -26.88 -12.19
C VAL A 122 17.99 -25.40 -12.13
N ILE A 123 17.32 -24.89 -13.16
CA ILE A 123 16.96 -23.48 -13.28
C ILE A 123 15.43 -23.37 -13.36
N TYR A 124 14.87 -22.64 -12.44
CA TYR A 124 13.44 -22.25 -12.41
C TYR A 124 13.30 -20.78 -12.70
N ARG A 125 12.45 -20.43 -13.66
CA ARG A 125 12.11 -19.05 -14.00
C ARG A 125 10.63 -18.84 -13.94
N GLN A 126 10.21 -17.75 -13.30
CA GLN A 126 8.80 -17.39 -13.26
C GLN A 126 8.64 -15.88 -13.39
N LYS A 127 7.72 -15.46 -14.24
CA LYS A 127 7.19 -14.11 -14.24
C LYS A 127 5.82 -14.14 -13.58
N THR A 128 5.63 -13.35 -12.53
CA THR A 128 4.36 -13.25 -11.83
C THR A 128 3.94 -11.79 -11.72
N TRP A 129 2.66 -11.55 -11.85
CA TRP A 129 2.02 -10.35 -11.37
C TRP A 129 1.28 -10.68 -10.09
N GLY A 130 1.28 -9.74 -9.11
CA GLY A 130 0.58 -9.99 -7.86
C GLY A 130 0.34 -8.76 -7.02
N ARG A 131 -0.62 -8.89 -6.09
CA ARG A 131 -0.81 -7.98 -4.96
C ARG A 131 -0.11 -8.56 -3.75
N PHE A 132 0.70 -7.74 -3.10
CA PHE A 132 1.54 -8.10 -1.97
C PHE A 132 1.10 -7.32 -0.75
N SER A 133 0.71 -8.05 0.30
CA SER A 133 0.26 -7.49 1.57
C SER A 133 1.46 -6.92 2.35
N GLN A 134 1.27 -5.73 2.88
CA GLN A 134 2.28 -5.08 3.70
C GLN A 134 1.67 -4.00 4.59
N PRO A 135 1.98 -3.98 5.90
CA PRO A 135 1.59 -2.87 6.76
C PRO A 135 2.40 -1.61 6.42
N PHE A 136 1.72 -0.50 6.12
CA PHE A 136 2.34 0.80 5.88
C PHE A 136 2.29 1.66 7.15
N ASP A 137 3.37 2.36 7.46
CA ASP A 137 3.37 3.41 8.48
C ASP A 137 3.01 4.76 7.84
N LEU A 138 1.78 5.21 8.09
CA LEU A 138 1.21 6.43 7.53
C LEU A 138 1.17 7.59 8.54
N ARG A 139 1.90 7.52 9.67
CA ARG A 139 1.93 8.60 10.65
C ARG A 139 2.40 9.91 10.03
N ASN A 140 3.37 9.83 9.13
CA ASN A 140 3.92 10.99 8.42
C ASN A 140 3.17 11.33 7.12
N PHE A 141 2.06 10.64 6.80
CA PHE A 141 1.31 10.90 5.57
C PHE A 141 0.96 12.39 5.42
N PRO A 142 1.18 13.01 4.24
CA PRO A 142 1.65 12.45 2.96
C PRO A 142 3.17 12.54 2.73
N LEU A 143 3.98 12.79 3.74
CA LEU A 143 5.45 12.87 3.70
C LEU A 143 6.09 11.54 4.08
N ASP A 144 5.44 10.43 3.77
CA ASP A 144 5.85 9.09 4.17
C ASP A 144 6.81 8.46 3.17
N ILE A 145 7.80 7.75 3.72
CA ILE A 145 8.67 6.83 3.00
C ILE A 145 8.23 5.41 3.35
N GLN A 146 8.02 4.59 2.33
CA GLN A 146 7.55 3.21 2.49
C GLN A 146 8.58 2.22 1.96
N LYS A 147 8.63 1.03 2.58
CA LYS A 147 9.46 -0.08 2.11
C LYS A 147 8.55 -1.15 1.51
N LEU A 148 8.54 -1.28 0.21
CA LEU A 148 7.80 -2.33 -0.49
C LEU A 148 8.62 -3.62 -0.44
N THR A 149 8.06 -4.66 0.19
CA THR A 149 8.78 -5.90 0.45
C THR A 149 8.14 -7.08 -0.27
N ILE A 150 8.95 -7.87 -0.97
CA ILE A 150 8.55 -9.16 -1.52
C ILE A 150 9.37 -10.22 -0.80
N GLN A 151 8.69 -11.05 0.00
CA GLN A 151 9.29 -12.13 0.76
C GLN A 151 9.12 -13.45 0.03
N TYR A 152 10.23 -14.01 -0.47
CA TYR A 152 10.30 -15.28 -1.13
C TYR A 152 10.81 -16.34 -0.16
N ALA A 153 10.20 -17.52 -0.12
CA ALA A 153 10.56 -18.57 0.83
C ALA A 153 10.43 -19.97 0.24
N ALA A 154 11.23 -20.90 0.75
CA ALA A 154 11.15 -22.32 0.45
C ALA A 154 10.17 -23.00 1.39
N ALA A 155 8.90 -23.13 0.99
CA ALA A 155 7.84 -23.66 1.85
C ALA A 155 8.15 -25.09 2.34
N GLY A 156 8.22 -25.23 3.66
CA GLY A 156 8.49 -26.52 4.32
C GLY A 156 9.96 -26.87 4.49
N LEU A 157 10.90 -25.96 4.15
CA LEU A 157 12.33 -26.15 4.38
C LEU A 157 12.83 -25.09 5.36
N SER A 158 13.43 -25.53 6.45
CA SER A 158 14.10 -24.66 7.41
C SER A 158 15.41 -24.09 6.83
N GLU A 159 15.90 -23.01 7.44
CA GLU A 159 17.21 -22.43 7.07
C GLU A 159 18.40 -23.37 7.35
N THR A 160 18.18 -24.48 8.08
CA THR A 160 19.16 -25.56 8.29
C THR A 160 19.12 -26.62 7.19
N GLU A 161 18.03 -26.69 6.42
CA GLU A 161 17.85 -27.67 5.34
C GLU A 161 18.10 -27.06 3.96
N ALA A 162 17.75 -25.79 3.78
CA ALA A 162 18.01 -25.03 2.58
C ALA A 162 18.56 -23.63 2.92
N LYS A 163 19.44 -23.11 2.09
CA LYS A 163 20.03 -21.79 2.24
C LYS A 163 19.80 -21.00 0.95
N MET A 164 19.04 -19.92 1.02
CA MET A 164 18.90 -19.01 -0.10
C MET A 164 20.07 -18.04 -0.13
N VAL A 165 20.67 -17.86 -1.30
CA VAL A 165 21.79 -16.94 -1.54
C VAL A 165 21.54 -16.12 -2.81
N PRO A 166 22.13 -14.93 -2.95
CA PRO A 166 22.00 -14.16 -4.17
C PRO A 166 22.54 -14.93 -5.38
N LEU A 167 21.80 -14.96 -6.48
CA LEU A 167 22.31 -15.41 -7.77
C LEU A 167 23.33 -14.41 -8.27
N MET A 168 24.56 -14.88 -8.53
CA MET A 168 25.65 -14.05 -9.00
C MET A 168 25.87 -14.24 -10.50
N GLU A 169 25.92 -13.15 -11.25
CA GLU A 169 26.32 -13.14 -12.65
C GLU A 169 27.48 -12.17 -12.85
N ASN A 170 28.55 -12.63 -13.47
CA ASN A 170 29.77 -11.84 -13.65
C ASN A 170 30.34 -11.22 -12.36
N GLY A 171 30.14 -11.88 -11.21
CA GLY A 171 30.60 -11.42 -9.90
C GLY A 171 29.74 -10.36 -9.23
N GLN A 172 28.55 -10.07 -9.79
CA GLN A 172 27.57 -9.15 -9.20
C GLN A 172 26.21 -9.85 -8.98
N PRO A 173 25.42 -9.44 -7.97
CA PRO A 173 24.06 -9.94 -7.79
C PRO A 173 23.19 -9.66 -9.01
N SER A 174 22.46 -10.68 -9.48
CA SER A 174 21.56 -10.57 -10.65
C SER A 174 20.21 -9.96 -10.34
N SER A 175 19.88 -9.76 -9.05
CA SER A 175 18.65 -9.07 -8.64
C SER A 175 18.68 -7.60 -9.04
N GLY A 176 17.50 -7.02 -9.29
CA GLY A 176 17.43 -5.62 -9.71
C GLY A 176 16.02 -5.09 -9.84
N ILE A 177 15.93 -3.85 -10.28
CA ILE A 177 14.67 -3.17 -10.57
C ILE A 177 14.72 -2.52 -11.95
N ALA A 178 13.57 -2.35 -12.60
CA ALA A 178 13.47 -1.58 -13.83
C ALA A 178 13.80 -0.10 -13.58
N LYS A 179 14.33 0.58 -14.59
CA LYS A 179 14.71 1.99 -14.50
C LYS A 179 13.54 2.95 -14.28
N ARG A 180 12.33 2.54 -14.60
CA ARG A 180 11.09 3.31 -14.43
C ARG A 180 9.96 2.37 -14.08
N PHE A 181 9.10 2.80 -13.17
CA PHE A 181 7.86 2.13 -12.80
C PHE A 181 6.64 2.93 -13.27
N SER A 182 5.54 2.23 -13.50
CA SER A 182 4.22 2.84 -13.78
C SER A 182 3.56 3.41 -12.51
N LEU A 183 4.35 3.91 -11.57
CA LEU A 183 3.95 4.41 -10.27
C LEU A 183 4.11 5.94 -10.20
N PRO A 184 3.10 6.74 -10.58
CA PRO A 184 3.22 8.20 -10.68
C PRO A 184 3.32 8.90 -9.32
N ASP A 185 2.78 8.27 -8.26
CA ASP A 185 2.61 8.87 -6.94
C ASP A 185 3.82 8.68 -6.01
N PHE A 186 4.81 7.89 -6.43
CA PHE A 186 6.00 7.61 -5.64
C PHE A 186 7.28 7.76 -6.48
N GLU A 187 8.39 7.93 -5.78
CA GLU A 187 9.75 7.93 -6.33
C GLU A 187 10.57 6.87 -5.61
N VAL A 188 11.34 6.09 -6.37
CA VAL A 188 12.22 5.06 -5.80
C VAL A 188 13.49 5.72 -5.27
N LEU A 189 13.80 5.51 -4.01
CA LEU A 189 15.02 6.00 -3.36
C LEU A 189 16.14 4.97 -3.44
N SER A 190 15.83 3.74 -3.05
CA SER A 190 16.81 2.65 -2.98
C SER A 190 16.13 1.29 -3.11
N TRP A 191 16.93 0.25 -3.33
CA TRP A 191 16.47 -1.13 -3.25
C TRP A 191 17.57 -2.03 -2.71
N ASN A 192 17.19 -3.17 -2.14
CA ASN A 192 18.09 -4.18 -1.63
C ASN A 192 17.49 -5.58 -1.82
N ALA A 193 18.34 -6.55 -2.16
CA ALA A 193 17.94 -7.95 -2.26
C ALA A 193 18.93 -8.80 -1.46
N ALA A 194 18.43 -9.54 -0.47
CA ALA A 194 19.28 -10.27 0.47
C ALA A 194 18.60 -11.54 1.02
N PRO A 195 19.39 -12.53 1.46
CA PRO A 195 18.89 -13.63 2.25
C PRO A 195 18.18 -13.13 3.50
N ALA A 196 16.94 -13.53 3.70
CA ALA A 196 16.11 -13.16 4.85
C ALA A 196 15.19 -14.34 5.19
N PRO A 197 15.55 -15.19 6.17
CA PRO A 197 14.69 -16.27 6.61
C PRO A 197 13.33 -15.76 7.11
N TYR A 198 12.26 -16.40 6.66
CA TYR A 198 10.92 -16.06 7.09
C TYR A 198 10.59 -16.69 8.45
N ARG A 199 10.24 -15.86 9.44
CA ARG A 199 9.91 -16.28 10.82
C ARG A 199 8.52 -15.80 11.19
N PRO A 200 7.49 -16.65 11.01
CA PRO A 200 6.11 -16.25 11.30
C PRO A 200 5.82 -16.01 12.79
N ASN A 201 6.52 -16.72 13.70
CA ASN A 201 6.23 -16.75 15.14
C ASN A 201 7.46 -16.48 16.02
N ASP A 202 8.41 -15.66 15.59
CA ASP A 202 9.68 -15.41 16.31
C ASP A 202 10.47 -16.70 16.68
N GLU A 203 10.29 -17.75 15.89
CA GLU A 203 10.98 -19.02 16.08
C GLU A 203 12.49 -18.86 15.91
N LYS A 204 13.27 -19.67 16.64
CA LYS A 204 14.74 -19.64 16.56
C LYS A 204 15.24 -20.06 15.18
N VAL A 205 14.53 -20.97 14.52
CA VAL A 205 14.85 -21.47 13.18
C VAL A 205 13.72 -21.04 12.25
N GLY A 206 14.07 -20.25 11.24
CA GLY A 206 13.14 -19.76 10.24
C GLY A 206 13.04 -20.69 9.03
N ILE A 207 12.07 -20.40 8.16
CA ILE A 207 11.97 -20.98 6.82
C ILE A 207 13.02 -20.30 5.95
N ALA A 208 13.77 -21.07 5.14
CA ALA A 208 14.73 -20.51 4.22
C ALA A 208 14.08 -19.47 3.30
N GLY A 209 14.63 -18.25 3.26
CA GLY A 209 14.00 -17.13 2.59
C GLY A 209 14.96 -16.14 1.97
N PHE A 210 14.43 -15.38 1.03
CA PHE A 210 15.10 -14.29 0.32
C PHE A 210 14.12 -13.12 0.19
N GLN A 211 14.61 -11.91 0.41
CA GLN A 211 13.77 -10.72 0.45
C GLN A 211 14.25 -9.70 -0.57
N MET A 212 13.30 -9.09 -1.27
CA MET A 212 13.50 -7.90 -2.08
C MET A 212 12.78 -6.73 -1.43
N GLU A 213 13.49 -5.68 -1.10
CA GLU A 213 12.96 -4.43 -0.55
C GLU A 213 13.19 -3.29 -1.54
N ILE A 214 12.16 -2.45 -1.73
CA ILE A 214 12.25 -1.20 -2.48
C ILE A 214 11.80 -0.09 -1.56
N GLU A 215 12.64 0.89 -1.35
CA GLU A 215 12.30 2.10 -0.58
C GLU A 215 11.75 3.16 -1.52
N VAL A 216 10.53 3.62 -1.24
CA VAL A 216 9.80 4.58 -2.08
C VAL A 216 9.33 5.78 -1.24
N GLU A 217 9.46 6.99 -1.78
CA GLU A 217 8.99 8.24 -1.20
C GLU A 217 7.76 8.74 -1.95
N ARG A 218 6.74 9.17 -1.20
CA ARG A 218 5.49 9.68 -1.79
C ARG A 218 5.67 11.08 -2.38
N ARG A 219 5.18 11.29 -3.59
CA ARG A 219 5.11 12.60 -4.24
C ARG A 219 3.98 13.44 -3.68
N VAL A 220 4.32 14.44 -2.90
CA VAL A 220 3.35 15.25 -2.14
C VAL A 220 2.55 16.25 -2.96
N THR A 221 2.95 16.53 -4.21
CA THR A 221 2.36 17.59 -5.06
C THR A 221 0.84 17.50 -5.18
N TYR A 222 0.33 16.27 -5.36
CA TYR A 222 -1.11 16.02 -5.43
C TYR A 222 -1.84 16.49 -4.16
N PHE A 223 -1.33 16.13 -3.00
CA PHE A 223 -1.93 16.45 -1.70
C PHE A 223 -1.82 17.94 -1.39
N VAL A 224 -0.69 18.58 -1.74
CA VAL A 224 -0.51 20.03 -1.57
C VAL A 224 -1.53 20.79 -2.40
N VAL A 225 -1.68 20.48 -3.67
CA VAL A 225 -2.53 21.24 -4.60
C VAL A 225 -4.02 20.93 -4.39
N LYS A 226 -4.38 19.66 -4.13
CA LYS A 226 -5.80 19.26 -4.09
C LYS A 226 -6.38 19.19 -2.67
N ILE A 227 -5.55 19.12 -1.62
CA ILE A 227 -6.04 19.03 -0.25
C ILE A 227 -5.59 20.24 0.58
N ILE A 228 -4.30 20.50 0.69
CA ILE A 228 -3.79 21.53 1.61
C ILE A 228 -4.19 22.92 1.12
N LEU A 229 -3.97 23.23 -0.15
CA LEU A 229 -4.26 24.55 -0.71
C LEU A 229 -5.75 24.93 -0.62
N PRO A 230 -6.74 24.10 -1.06
CA PRO A 230 -8.16 24.48 -0.91
C PRO A 230 -8.57 24.63 0.56
N LEU A 231 -8.06 23.78 1.47
CA LEU A 231 -8.36 23.90 2.88
C LEU A 231 -7.80 25.21 3.47
N CYS A 232 -6.57 25.59 3.11
CA CYS A 232 -6.01 26.90 3.47
C CYS A 232 -6.86 28.07 2.97
N LEU A 233 -7.38 27.99 1.72
CA LEU A 233 -8.25 29.04 1.16
C LEU A 233 -9.58 29.13 1.93
N ILE A 234 -10.17 28.00 2.34
CA ILE A 234 -11.38 27.97 3.18
C ILE A 234 -11.10 28.62 4.54
N VAL A 235 -9.97 28.31 5.18
CA VAL A 235 -9.54 28.94 6.43
C VAL A 235 -9.38 30.44 6.25
N ILE A 236 -8.71 30.89 5.18
CA ILE A 236 -8.54 32.33 4.88
C ILE A 236 -9.91 33.00 4.63
N MET A 237 -10.81 32.35 3.88
CA MET A 237 -12.16 32.86 3.65
C MET A 237 -12.92 33.08 4.97
N SER A 238 -12.74 32.20 5.96
CA SER A 238 -13.37 32.34 7.27
C SER A 238 -12.96 33.62 8.03
N TRP A 239 -11.82 34.27 7.68
CA TRP A 239 -11.33 35.51 8.30
C TRP A 239 -11.90 36.77 7.68
N LEU A 240 -12.54 36.72 6.53
CA LEU A 240 -13.07 37.89 5.83
C LEU A 240 -13.94 38.79 6.76
N PRO A 241 -14.80 38.25 7.66
CA PRO A 241 -15.55 39.08 8.62
C PRO A 241 -14.68 39.97 9.52
N LEU A 242 -13.43 39.61 9.77
CA LEU A 242 -12.52 40.40 10.59
C LEU A 242 -11.99 41.65 9.84
N TRP A 243 -12.07 41.68 8.51
CA TRP A 243 -11.60 42.77 7.64
C TRP A 243 -12.73 43.65 7.13
N THR A 244 -13.99 43.20 7.24
CA THR A 244 -15.17 43.94 6.89
C THR A 244 -15.62 44.88 8.02
N ASP A 245 -16.61 45.77 7.78
CA ASP A 245 -17.19 46.62 8.82
C ASP A 245 -17.93 45.74 9.85
N PRO A 246 -17.55 45.77 11.13
CA PRO A 246 -18.22 45.00 12.20
C PRO A 246 -19.70 45.30 12.36
N ARG A 247 -20.17 46.46 11.89
CA ARG A 247 -21.56 46.87 11.96
C ARG A 247 -22.51 46.13 11.00
N HIS A 248 -21.96 45.54 9.93
CA HIS A 248 -22.69 44.71 9.00
C HIS A 248 -22.89 43.28 9.54
N ILE A 249 -23.50 43.16 10.70
CA ILE A 249 -23.65 41.91 11.47
C ILE A 249 -24.21 40.77 10.61
N GLY A 250 -25.28 41.01 9.85
CA GLY A 250 -25.92 39.99 9.02
C GLY A 250 -24.96 39.42 7.95
N SER A 251 -24.27 40.29 7.23
CA SER A 251 -23.32 39.91 6.21
C SER A 251 -22.12 39.13 6.79
N ASN A 252 -21.59 39.59 7.94
CA ASN A 252 -20.46 38.94 8.59
C ASN A 252 -20.82 37.53 9.11
N LEU A 253 -22.00 37.35 9.67
CA LEU A 253 -22.51 36.04 10.07
C LEU A 253 -22.74 35.14 8.87
N ALA A 254 -23.29 35.66 7.78
CA ALA A 254 -23.50 34.90 6.55
C ALA A 254 -22.18 34.38 5.97
N ILE A 255 -21.13 35.23 5.87
CA ILE A 255 -19.81 34.82 5.40
C ILE A 255 -19.20 33.71 6.31
N SER A 256 -19.30 33.88 7.64
CA SER A 256 -18.79 32.86 8.57
C SER A 256 -19.55 31.54 8.46
N ALA A 257 -20.87 31.57 8.35
CA ALA A 257 -21.70 30.38 8.18
C ALA A 257 -21.43 29.69 6.85
N THR A 258 -21.28 30.46 5.76
CA THR A 258 -20.92 29.91 4.44
C THR A 258 -19.54 29.27 4.46
N SER A 259 -18.53 29.90 5.09
CA SER A 259 -17.18 29.33 5.21
C SER A 259 -17.21 28.01 5.99
N PHE A 260 -17.97 27.94 7.09
CA PHE A 260 -18.14 26.71 7.85
C PHE A 260 -18.85 25.61 7.05
N LEU A 261 -19.93 25.95 6.34
CA LEU A 261 -20.65 25.00 5.48
C LEU A 261 -19.74 24.49 4.34
N THR A 262 -18.97 25.37 3.72
CA THR A 262 -17.98 25.00 2.70
C THR A 262 -16.94 24.04 3.27
N LEU A 263 -16.44 24.29 4.49
CA LEU A 263 -15.52 23.39 5.17
C LEU A 263 -16.14 22.00 5.37
N VAL A 264 -17.36 21.92 5.90
CA VAL A 264 -18.05 20.63 6.11
C VAL A 264 -18.21 19.87 4.79
N ALA A 265 -18.68 20.54 3.75
CA ALA A 265 -18.81 19.94 2.41
C ALA A 265 -17.45 19.45 1.88
N TYR A 266 -16.38 20.23 2.09
CA TYR A 266 -15.05 19.87 1.69
C TYR A 266 -14.51 18.65 2.46
N LEU A 267 -14.75 18.55 3.77
CA LEU A 267 -14.36 17.38 4.59
C LEU A 267 -14.99 16.10 4.08
N PHE A 268 -16.27 16.13 3.69
CA PHE A 268 -16.91 14.97 3.05
C PHE A 268 -16.22 14.58 1.74
N ALA A 269 -15.89 15.57 0.91
CA ALA A 269 -15.24 15.31 -0.38
C ALA A 269 -13.85 14.67 -0.24
N ILE A 270 -13.04 15.07 0.75
CA ILE A 270 -11.69 14.54 0.94
C ILE A 270 -11.64 13.23 1.69
N THR A 271 -12.69 12.81 2.40
CA THR A 271 -12.72 11.55 3.17
C THR A 271 -12.38 10.33 2.32
N VAL A 272 -12.74 10.34 1.04
CA VAL A 272 -12.46 9.25 0.09
C VAL A 272 -10.98 9.19 -0.33
N LEU A 273 -10.26 10.32 -0.22
CA LEU A 273 -8.87 10.46 -0.65
C LEU A 273 -7.86 10.11 0.46
N LEU A 274 -8.33 9.94 1.69
CA LEU A 274 -7.49 9.72 2.86
C LEU A 274 -7.47 8.23 3.24
N PRO A 275 -6.30 7.70 3.62
CA PRO A 275 -6.20 6.32 4.09
C PRO A 275 -6.94 6.13 5.41
N ARG A 276 -7.65 5.00 5.55
CA ARG A 276 -8.39 4.66 6.79
C ARG A 276 -7.46 3.91 7.74
N VAL A 277 -6.89 4.63 8.70
CA VAL A 277 -6.01 4.06 9.73
C VAL A 277 -6.53 4.36 11.14
N SER A 278 -6.13 3.55 12.12
CA SER A 278 -6.58 3.67 13.52
C SER A 278 -5.84 4.73 14.33
N TYR A 279 -4.89 5.43 13.74
CA TYR A 279 -4.09 6.47 14.35
C TYR A 279 -4.15 7.76 13.53
N LEU A 280 -3.82 8.89 14.14
CA LEU A 280 -3.81 10.19 13.47
C LEU A 280 -2.56 10.36 12.61
N THR A 281 -2.78 10.68 11.34
CA THR A 281 -1.73 11.07 10.41
C THR A 281 -1.43 12.58 10.54
N ARG A 282 -0.31 13.06 9.98
CA ARG A 282 -0.03 14.49 9.89
C ARG A 282 -1.10 15.25 9.10
N MET A 283 -1.65 14.63 8.07
CA MET A 283 -2.76 15.21 7.30
C MET A 283 -4.03 15.34 8.16
N ASP A 284 -4.37 14.35 8.97
CA ASP A 284 -5.52 14.41 9.87
C ASP A 284 -5.35 15.54 10.90
N GLN A 285 -4.15 15.69 11.47
CA GLN A 285 -3.85 16.77 12.40
C GLN A 285 -4.06 18.15 11.74
N PHE A 286 -3.58 18.31 10.50
CA PHE A 286 -3.78 19.53 9.74
C PHE A 286 -5.26 19.82 9.50
N ILE A 287 -6.05 18.82 9.12
CA ILE A 287 -7.51 18.94 8.88
C ILE A 287 -8.25 19.31 10.18
N ILE A 288 -7.96 18.62 11.28
CA ILE A 288 -8.59 18.87 12.58
C ILE A 288 -8.28 20.29 13.07
N LEU A 289 -7.02 20.69 13.04
CA LEU A 289 -6.61 22.02 13.51
C LEU A 289 -7.18 23.12 12.61
N SER A 290 -7.25 22.92 11.29
CA SER A 290 -7.91 23.83 10.35
C SER A 290 -9.40 23.97 10.67
N THR A 291 -10.07 22.85 10.96
CA THR A 291 -11.48 22.83 11.36
C THR A 291 -11.73 23.63 12.64
N VAL A 292 -10.90 23.40 13.67
CA VAL A 292 -10.97 24.17 14.93
C VAL A 292 -10.75 25.65 14.67
N MET A 293 -9.85 26.01 13.78
CA MET A 293 -9.55 27.41 13.45
C MET A 293 -10.70 28.10 12.75
N VAL A 294 -11.39 27.45 11.81
CA VAL A 294 -12.61 27.98 11.15
C VAL A 294 -13.74 28.15 12.18
N PHE A 295 -13.96 27.14 13.05
CA PHE A 295 -14.95 27.22 14.11
C PHE A 295 -14.66 28.36 15.12
N ALA A 296 -13.41 28.52 15.53
CA ALA A 296 -12.99 29.62 16.39
C ALA A 296 -13.24 30.98 15.74
N CYS A 297 -13.00 31.11 14.44
CA CYS A 297 -13.28 32.33 13.69
C CYS A 297 -14.79 32.64 13.62
N MET A 298 -15.63 31.62 13.41
CA MET A 298 -17.09 31.77 13.49
C MET A 298 -17.55 32.24 14.88
N ALA A 299 -17.07 31.60 15.95
CA ALA A 299 -17.38 32.00 17.33
C ALA A 299 -16.94 33.43 17.63
N GLN A 300 -15.78 33.84 17.09
CA GLN A 300 -15.26 35.20 17.20
C GLN A 300 -16.15 36.21 16.46
N THR A 301 -16.70 35.87 15.30
CA THR A 301 -17.63 36.74 14.57
C THR A 301 -18.91 36.97 15.38
N VAL A 302 -19.43 35.95 16.08
CA VAL A 302 -20.56 36.09 17.00
C VAL A 302 -20.20 37.01 18.20
N ALA A 303 -18.99 36.82 18.78
CA ALA A 303 -18.54 37.68 19.87
C ALA A 303 -18.38 39.15 19.42
N MET A 304 -17.87 39.40 18.23
CA MET A 304 -17.75 40.70 17.60
C MET A 304 -19.16 41.36 17.45
N SER A 305 -20.13 40.60 16.94
CA SER A 305 -21.53 41.06 16.81
C SER A 305 -22.13 41.50 18.16
N ASN A 306 -21.87 40.72 19.23
CA ASN A 306 -22.31 41.06 20.59
C ASN A 306 -21.65 42.33 21.14
N MET A 307 -20.37 42.55 20.82
CA MET A 307 -19.63 43.74 21.20
C MET A 307 -20.21 45.01 20.51
N VAL A 308 -20.55 44.89 19.23
CA VAL A 308 -21.20 45.96 18.48
C VAL A 308 -22.56 46.33 19.13
N LYS A 309 -23.41 45.33 19.39
CA LYS A 309 -24.71 45.54 20.04
C LYS A 309 -24.62 46.21 21.42
N ARG A 310 -23.50 45.95 22.13
CA ARG A 310 -23.26 46.54 23.49
C ARG A 310 -22.53 47.87 23.45
N GLY A 311 -22.24 48.46 22.29
CA GLY A 311 -21.55 49.73 22.13
C GLY A 311 -20.10 49.77 22.65
N LYS A 312 -19.39 48.63 22.71
CA LYS A 312 -18.02 48.49 23.23
C LYS A 312 -16.95 48.80 22.18
N ASP A 313 -17.01 49.96 21.51
CA ASP A 313 -16.17 50.30 20.36
C ASP A 313 -14.65 50.25 20.62
N LYS A 314 -14.18 50.69 21.81
CA LYS A 314 -12.73 50.64 22.13
C LYS A 314 -12.23 49.22 22.24
N SER A 315 -12.95 48.33 22.91
CA SER A 315 -12.60 46.92 23.08
C SER A 315 -12.68 46.19 21.75
N LEU A 316 -13.68 46.48 20.92
CA LEU A 316 -13.89 45.92 19.60
C LEU A 316 -12.69 46.22 18.67
N ARG A 317 -12.23 47.48 18.63
CA ARG A 317 -11.02 47.86 17.80
C ARG A 317 -9.78 47.12 18.23
N LYS A 318 -9.50 46.99 19.53
CA LYS A 318 -8.37 46.24 20.05
C LYS A 318 -8.47 44.76 19.71
N PHE A 319 -9.64 44.17 19.86
CA PHE A 319 -9.94 42.78 19.57
C PHE A 319 -9.69 42.46 18.08
N LEU A 320 -10.24 43.28 17.17
CA LEU A 320 -10.03 43.09 15.73
C LEU A 320 -8.56 43.25 15.32
N LYS A 321 -7.87 44.27 15.85
CA LYS A 321 -6.45 44.47 15.53
C LYS A 321 -5.61 43.27 15.94
N TRP A 322 -5.88 42.69 17.13
CA TRP A 322 -5.18 41.52 17.62
C TRP A 322 -5.51 40.30 16.78
N SER A 323 -6.78 40.03 16.48
CA SER A 323 -7.23 38.90 15.69
C SER A 323 -6.65 38.89 14.27
N ARG A 324 -6.61 40.07 13.60
CA ARG A 324 -6.02 40.21 12.26
C ARG A 324 -4.55 39.84 12.22
N ALA A 325 -3.81 40.00 13.31
CA ALA A 325 -2.41 39.59 13.43
C ALA A 325 -2.25 38.11 13.79
N VAL A 326 -3.09 37.59 14.71
CA VAL A 326 -2.96 36.27 15.28
C VAL A 326 -3.35 35.17 14.27
N TYR A 327 -4.45 35.34 13.51
CA TYR A 327 -4.90 34.26 12.60
C TYR A 327 -3.90 33.88 11.50
N PRO A 328 -3.26 34.82 10.79
CA PRO A 328 -2.24 34.47 9.81
C PRO A 328 -1.04 33.75 10.45
N VAL A 329 -0.63 34.19 11.64
CA VAL A 329 0.48 33.54 12.37
C VAL A 329 0.08 32.12 12.78
N LEU A 330 -1.15 31.94 13.28
CA LEU A 330 -1.65 30.61 13.63
C LEU A 330 -1.71 29.69 12.42
N LEU A 331 -2.11 30.15 11.23
CA LEU A 331 -2.13 29.34 10.02
C LEU A 331 -0.71 28.90 9.64
N VAL A 332 0.25 29.81 9.65
CA VAL A 332 1.65 29.49 9.36
C VAL A 332 2.20 28.48 10.37
N LEU A 333 1.92 28.68 11.67
CA LEU A 333 2.32 27.73 12.73
C LEU A 333 1.64 26.38 12.57
N LEU A 334 0.37 26.34 12.16
CA LEU A 334 -0.38 25.11 11.91
C LEU A 334 0.26 24.31 10.78
N VAL A 335 0.55 24.94 9.64
CA VAL A 335 1.23 24.30 8.51
C VAL A 335 2.62 23.82 8.94
N ALA A 336 3.38 24.66 9.63
CA ALA A 336 4.71 24.30 10.11
C ALA A 336 4.69 23.12 11.07
N TYR A 337 3.77 23.12 12.04
CA TYR A 337 3.61 22.02 13.00
C TYR A 337 3.20 20.71 12.32
N SER A 338 2.24 20.78 11.39
CA SER A 338 1.71 19.57 10.75
C SER A 338 2.70 18.89 9.80
N PHE A 339 3.60 19.65 9.13
CA PHE A 339 4.41 19.10 8.05
C PHE A 339 5.93 19.20 8.27
N PHE A 340 6.41 20.01 9.23
CA PHE A 340 7.85 20.21 9.44
C PHE A 340 8.32 19.87 10.86
N LEU A 341 7.43 19.78 11.84
CA LEU A 341 7.70 19.36 13.21
C LEU A 341 7.07 17.99 13.50
#